data_4d29430630ef2ae393592c4661c78740
#
_entry.id   4d29430630ef2ae393592c4661c78740
#
_cell.length_a   1.000
_cell.length_b   1.000
_cell.length_c   1.000
_cell.angle_alpha   90.00
_cell.angle_beta   90.00
_cell.angle_gamma   90.00
#
_symmetry.space_group_name_H-M   'P 1'
#
loop_
_entity.id
_entity.type
_entity.pdbx_description
1 polymer ?
#
loop_
_entity_poly.entity_id
_entity_poly.type
_entity_poly.pdbx_seq_one_letter_code
_entity_poly.pdbx_strand_id
1 'polypeptide(L)'
;MAAAGPPDPLELYRWAVQDPATHVVVLSRMYARLRNRQPAVLREDFAGTSAESVAWVAAAAPDAPRGYPAAAHESSAGDDRSALAVDHDPATLAWARRRAERLLGERAGRVRFVEGDVLSVAPLDACGAAHPSGAAPPEVPAADVISVLNFSIFHFHRRENLAAYFQHARRCLAAEGILVLNAFGGPGAMRTRIDRRRVEPVPTTGEPAPPPFEYRWEQRGYDAVANRLDCRIHFAVDEADGGTTTIENAFQYDWRIWTLPELTELMREAGFADAQVWRHTWDASKGKEGVFLGPVARIENLDTWLAYVIGVR
;
A
#
# COMPACT_ATOMS: atom_id res chain seq x y z
N MET A 1 -28.89 1.97 25.75
CA MET A 1 -28.09 1.80 24.54
C MET A 1 -27.01 0.79 24.88
N ALA A 2 -26.89 -0.31 24.13
CA ALA A 2 -25.80 -1.24 24.34
C ALA A 2 -24.49 -0.49 24.09
N ALA A 3 -23.50 -0.65 24.97
CA ALA A 3 -22.16 -0.12 24.77
C ALA A 3 -21.64 -0.68 23.43
N ALA A 4 -21.27 0.19 22.52
CA ALA A 4 -20.59 -0.24 21.30
C ALA A 4 -19.31 -0.95 21.75
N GLY A 5 -19.07 -2.15 21.21
CA GLY A 5 -17.84 -2.87 21.48
C GLY A 5 -16.61 -2.05 21.07
N PRO A 6 -15.39 -2.48 21.44
CA PRO A 6 -14.18 -1.77 21.06
C PRO A 6 -14.13 -1.62 19.54
N PRO A 7 -13.61 -0.47 19.01
CA PRO A 7 -13.46 -0.26 17.58
C PRO A 7 -12.63 -1.36 16.92
N ASP A 8 -12.97 -1.71 15.69
CA ASP A 8 -12.25 -2.70 14.91
C ASP A 8 -10.80 -2.24 14.66
N PRO A 9 -9.78 -3.04 15.01
CA PRO A 9 -8.39 -2.70 14.76
C PRO A 9 -8.07 -2.37 13.29
N LEU A 10 -8.75 -3.01 12.32
CA LEU A 10 -8.58 -2.69 10.90
C LEU A 10 -9.05 -1.27 10.56
N GLU A 11 -10.13 -0.82 11.20
CA GLU A 11 -10.60 0.54 11.03
C GLU A 11 -9.62 1.56 11.62
N LEU A 12 -9.12 1.33 12.84
CA LEU A 12 -8.11 2.18 13.47
C LEU A 12 -6.82 2.22 12.65
N TYR A 13 -6.36 1.07 12.13
CA TYR A 13 -5.21 0.98 11.25
C TYR A 13 -5.37 1.85 10.00
N ARG A 14 -6.52 1.73 9.34
CA ARG A 14 -6.81 2.52 8.14
C ARG A 14 -6.71 4.03 8.42
N TRP A 15 -7.24 4.49 9.54
CA TRP A 15 -7.19 5.91 9.91
C TRP A 15 -5.82 6.39 10.38
N ALA A 16 -5.04 5.50 10.99
CA ALA A 16 -3.74 5.86 11.52
C ALA A 16 -2.59 5.70 10.54
N VAL A 17 -2.63 4.70 9.65
CA VAL A 17 -1.45 4.27 8.88
C VAL A 17 -1.60 4.59 7.40
N GLN A 18 -2.83 4.50 6.86
CA GLN A 18 -3.03 4.57 5.42
C GLN A 18 -3.47 5.97 4.97
N ASP A 19 -2.91 6.42 3.86
CA ASP A 19 -3.32 7.63 3.14
C ASP A 19 -3.60 7.27 1.67
N PRO A 20 -4.70 6.54 1.41
CA PRO A 20 -5.00 6.02 0.08
C PRO A 20 -5.24 7.13 -0.94
N ALA A 21 -5.74 8.29 -0.53
CA ALA A 21 -5.95 9.42 -1.42
C ALA A 21 -4.63 9.94 -1.99
N THR A 22 -3.62 10.14 -1.13
CA THR A 22 -2.28 10.52 -1.56
C THR A 22 -1.63 9.41 -2.39
N HIS A 23 -1.77 8.14 -2.00
CA HIS A 23 -1.19 7.02 -2.73
C HIS A 23 -1.72 6.92 -4.17
N VAL A 24 -3.03 7.09 -4.39
CA VAL A 24 -3.62 7.10 -5.75
C VAL A 24 -3.01 8.19 -6.63
N VAL A 25 -2.83 9.41 -6.08
CA VAL A 25 -2.17 10.51 -6.80
C VAL A 25 -0.72 10.18 -7.13
N VAL A 26 0.01 9.66 -6.17
CA VAL A 26 1.42 9.29 -6.30
C VAL A 26 1.60 8.21 -7.38
N LEU A 27 0.84 7.12 -7.30
CA LEU A 27 0.90 6.02 -8.26
C LEU A 27 0.54 6.48 -9.68
N SER A 28 -0.55 7.27 -9.82
CA SER A 28 -0.97 7.81 -11.12
C SER A 28 0.08 8.73 -11.73
N ARG A 29 0.70 9.62 -10.92
CA ARG A 29 1.75 10.54 -11.38
C ARG A 29 3.04 9.81 -11.75
N MET A 30 3.45 8.81 -10.99
CA MET A 30 4.61 7.98 -11.30
C MET A 30 4.43 7.30 -12.66
N TYR A 31 3.29 6.64 -12.84
CA TYR A 31 2.98 5.99 -14.11
C TYR A 31 2.92 6.97 -15.28
N ALA A 32 2.15 8.06 -15.14
CA ALA A 32 2.00 9.06 -16.18
C ALA A 32 3.34 9.69 -16.59
N ARG A 33 4.23 9.94 -15.63
CA ARG A 33 5.58 10.48 -15.91
C ARG A 33 6.46 9.49 -16.67
N LEU A 34 6.32 8.19 -16.41
CA LEU A 34 7.12 7.15 -17.06
C LEU A 34 6.54 6.71 -18.42
N ARG A 35 5.23 6.81 -18.60
CA ARG A 35 4.51 6.24 -19.75
C ARG A 35 3.72 7.23 -20.58
N ASN A 36 3.68 8.50 -20.17
CA ASN A 36 2.93 9.59 -20.84
C ASN A 36 1.44 9.27 -21.08
N ARG A 37 0.83 8.45 -20.21
CA ARG A 37 -0.60 8.11 -20.19
C ARG A 37 -1.06 7.83 -18.76
N GLN A 38 -2.37 7.82 -18.53
CA GLN A 38 -2.94 7.45 -17.24
C GLN A 38 -3.07 5.94 -17.10
N PRO A 39 -2.83 5.39 -15.92
CA PRO A 39 -3.05 3.97 -15.63
C PRO A 39 -4.54 3.70 -15.37
N ALA A 40 -5.03 2.53 -15.79
CA ALA A 40 -6.40 2.09 -15.58
C ALA A 40 -6.51 0.94 -14.57
N VAL A 41 -5.60 -0.03 -14.62
CA VAL A 41 -5.66 -1.24 -13.80
C VAL A 41 -4.61 -1.18 -12.69
N LEU A 42 -5.08 -1.15 -11.44
CA LEU A 42 -4.25 -1.29 -10.24
C LEU A 42 -4.29 -2.74 -9.75
N ARG A 43 -3.15 -3.29 -9.36
CA ARG A 43 -3.07 -4.46 -8.50
C ARG A 43 -2.40 -4.05 -7.18
N GLU A 44 -3.08 -4.27 -6.07
CA GLU A 44 -2.60 -4.03 -4.71
C GLU A 44 -2.23 -5.39 -4.10
N ASP A 45 -0.93 -5.66 -3.98
CA ASP A 45 -0.43 -6.86 -3.31
C ASP A 45 -0.25 -6.58 -1.81
N PHE A 46 -0.52 -7.58 -0.96
CA PHE A 46 -0.62 -7.42 0.50
C PHE A 46 -1.69 -6.39 0.86
N ALA A 47 -2.87 -6.54 0.24
CA ALA A 47 -3.87 -5.49 0.21
C ALA A 47 -4.48 -5.16 1.59
N GLY A 48 -4.50 -6.09 2.53
CA GLY A 48 -5.04 -5.87 3.85
C GLY A 48 -6.45 -5.24 3.79
N THR A 49 -6.59 -4.00 4.25
CA THR A 49 -7.85 -3.25 4.18
C THR A 49 -8.27 -2.86 2.76
N SER A 50 -7.43 -3.09 1.76
CA SER A 50 -7.62 -2.74 0.34
C SER A 50 -7.96 -1.25 0.13
N ALA A 51 -7.35 -0.40 0.95
CA ALA A 51 -7.67 1.01 0.98
C ALA A 51 -7.29 1.72 -0.33
N GLU A 52 -6.14 1.35 -0.91
CA GLU A 52 -5.66 1.88 -2.18
C GLU A 52 -6.55 1.42 -3.35
N SER A 53 -6.96 0.15 -3.38
CA SER A 53 -7.88 -0.39 -4.39
C SER A 53 -9.23 0.32 -4.40
N VAL A 54 -9.80 0.54 -3.20
CA VAL A 54 -11.07 1.27 -3.05
C VAL A 54 -10.91 2.72 -3.49
N ALA A 55 -9.84 3.40 -3.06
CA ALA A 55 -9.57 4.78 -3.43
C ALA A 55 -9.27 4.94 -4.93
N TRP A 56 -8.61 3.96 -5.54
CA TRP A 56 -8.34 3.93 -6.98
C TRP A 56 -9.61 3.97 -7.81
N VAL A 57 -10.57 3.13 -7.46
CA VAL A 57 -11.88 3.09 -8.12
C VAL A 57 -12.73 4.31 -7.77
N ALA A 58 -12.70 4.79 -6.52
CA ALA A 58 -13.40 6.00 -6.11
C ALA A 58 -12.93 7.24 -6.87
N ALA A 59 -11.63 7.41 -7.07
CA ALA A 59 -11.02 8.57 -7.73
C ALA A 59 -11.42 8.72 -9.21
N ALA A 60 -11.97 7.68 -9.84
CA ALA A 60 -12.50 7.73 -11.20
C ALA A 60 -13.92 8.33 -11.27
N ALA A 61 -14.59 8.57 -10.12
CA ALA A 61 -15.96 9.11 -10.10
C ALA A 61 -15.94 10.64 -10.29
N PRO A 62 -16.84 11.20 -11.12
CA PRO A 62 -17.03 12.65 -11.21
C PRO A 62 -17.39 13.27 -9.85
N ASP A 63 -18.11 12.52 -9.01
CA ASP A 63 -18.59 12.90 -7.70
C ASP A 63 -17.83 12.22 -6.55
N ALA A 64 -16.53 12.00 -6.72
CA ALA A 64 -15.70 11.34 -5.70
C ALA A 64 -15.90 12.01 -4.32
N PRO A 65 -16.04 11.24 -3.23
CA PRO A 65 -16.19 11.78 -1.89
C PRO A 65 -15.10 12.79 -1.55
N ARG A 66 -15.44 13.82 -0.74
CA ARG A 66 -14.45 14.80 -0.28
C ARG A 66 -13.31 14.07 0.43
N GLY A 67 -12.07 14.41 0.06
CA GLY A 67 -10.86 13.74 0.56
C GLY A 67 -10.23 12.78 -0.45
N TYR A 68 -10.94 12.40 -1.50
CA TYR A 68 -10.33 11.76 -2.67
C TYR A 68 -9.97 12.84 -3.69
N PRO A 69 -8.73 12.92 -4.15
CA PRO A 69 -8.38 13.87 -5.17
C PRO A 69 -9.23 13.58 -6.41
N ALA A 70 -9.96 14.58 -6.89
CA ALA A 70 -10.47 14.54 -8.25
C ALA A 70 -9.27 14.21 -9.14
N ALA A 71 -9.44 13.27 -10.08
CA ALA A 71 -8.40 12.96 -11.03
C ALA A 71 -7.91 14.30 -11.64
N ALA A 72 -6.72 14.72 -11.22
CA ALA A 72 -6.15 15.97 -11.69
C ALA A 72 -5.94 15.80 -13.19
N HIS A 73 -6.73 16.53 -13.95
CA HIS A 73 -6.75 16.72 -15.39
C HIS A 73 -7.64 15.78 -16.21
N GLU A 74 -8.61 16.45 -16.83
CA GLU A 74 -9.20 16.26 -18.14
C GLU A 74 -8.60 15.12 -18.99
N SER A 75 -8.90 13.88 -18.66
CA SER A 75 -8.79 12.82 -19.63
C SER A 75 -9.96 11.86 -19.46
N SER A 76 -10.54 11.49 -20.58
CA SER A 76 -11.63 10.56 -20.76
C SER A 76 -11.41 9.13 -20.19
N ALA A 77 -10.32 8.90 -19.48
CA ALA A 77 -9.97 7.64 -18.80
C ALA A 77 -10.58 7.50 -17.38
N GLY A 78 -11.34 8.48 -16.91
CA GLY A 78 -11.84 8.52 -15.54
C GLY A 78 -12.83 7.42 -15.17
N ASP A 79 -13.49 6.82 -16.15
CA ASP A 79 -14.58 5.87 -15.87
C ASP A 79 -14.16 4.39 -15.94
N ASP A 80 -12.96 4.08 -16.41
CA ASP A 80 -12.52 2.69 -16.65
C ASP A 80 -11.57 2.12 -15.59
N ARG A 81 -11.35 2.83 -14.49
CA ARG A 81 -10.47 2.33 -13.42
C ARG A 81 -11.03 1.07 -12.75
N SER A 82 -10.17 0.07 -12.64
CA SER A 82 -10.43 -1.16 -11.89
C SER A 82 -9.25 -1.51 -10.99
N ALA A 83 -9.51 -2.32 -9.98
CA ALA A 83 -8.49 -2.75 -9.05
C ALA A 83 -8.59 -4.24 -8.73
N LEU A 84 -7.44 -4.85 -8.49
CA LEU A 84 -7.28 -6.19 -7.96
C LEU A 84 -6.59 -6.09 -6.60
N ALA A 85 -7.29 -6.48 -5.54
CA ALA A 85 -6.75 -6.54 -4.18
C ALA A 85 -6.41 -7.99 -3.83
N VAL A 86 -5.13 -8.27 -3.60
CA VAL A 86 -4.63 -9.63 -3.29
C VAL A 86 -4.15 -9.65 -1.85
N ASP A 87 -4.73 -10.53 -1.05
CA ASP A 87 -4.28 -10.80 0.31
C ASP A 87 -4.52 -12.28 0.66
N HIS A 88 -3.78 -12.79 1.62
CA HIS A 88 -3.93 -14.18 2.08
C HIS A 88 -4.92 -14.35 3.24
N ASP A 89 -5.32 -13.23 3.89
CA ASP A 89 -6.27 -13.28 5.01
C ASP A 89 -7.72 -13.06 4.54
N PRO A 90 -8.54 -14.12 4.54
CA PRO A 90 -9.94 -14.04 4.10
C PRO A 90 -10.80 -13.13 4.99
N ALA A 91 -10.49 -13.01 6.29
CA ALA A 91 -11.26 -12.17 7.21
C ALA A 91 -11.06 -10.68 6.90
N THR A 92 -9.81 -10.29 6.66
CA THR A 92 -9.46 -8.92 6.26
C THR A 92 -10.04 -8.58 4.88
N LEU A 93 -9.98 -9.49 3.90
CA LEU A 93 -10.62 -9.29 2.59
C LEU A 93 -12.14 -9.18 2.68
N ALA A 94 -12.79 -9.97 3.55
CA ALA A 94 -14.22 -9.85 3.77
C ALA A 94 -14.60 -8.49 4.40
N TRP A 95 -13.78 -7.99 5.33
CA TRP A 95 -13.94 -6.64 5.88
C TRP A 95 -13.78 -5.56 4.79
N ALA A 96 -12.73 -5.65 3.99
CA ALA A 96 -12.45 -4.73 2.90
C ALA A 96 -13.58 -4.70 1.86
N ARG A 97 -14.14 -5.87 1.51
CA ARG A 97 -15.26 -5.99 0.57
C ARG A 97 -16.52 -5.26 1.09
N ARG A 98 -16.89 -5.48 2.35
CA ARG A 98 -18.03 -4.77 2.96
C ARG A 98 -17.83 -3.24 2.95
N ARG A 99 -16.60 -2.80 3.18
CA ARG A 99 -16.25 -1.38 3.12
C ARG A 99 -16.36 -0.85 1.69
N ALA A 100 -15.84 -1.57 0.70
CA ALA A 100 -15.92 -1.19 -0.71
C ALA A 100 -17.39 -1.06 -1.18
N GLU A 101 -18.25 -2.01 -0.81
CA GLU A 101 -19.68 -1.96 -1.12
C GLU A 101 -20.37 -0.71 -0.57
N ARG A 102 -20.06 -0.33 0.68
CA ARG A 102 -20.59 0.90 1.28
C ARG A 102 -20.13 2.17 0.58
N LEU A 103 -18.84 2.23 0.21
CA LEU A 103 -18.23 3.45 -0.33
C LEU A 103 -18.44 3.63 -1.83
N LEU A 104 -18.47 2.54 -2.58
CA LEU A 104 -18.47 2.56 -4.04
C LEU A 104 -19.84 2.26 -4.65
N GLY A 105 -20.77 1.69 -3.88
CA GLY A 105 -22.08 1.29 -4.39
C GLY A 105 -21.95 0.35 -5.60
N GLU A 106 -22.60 0.68 -6.70
CA GLU A 106 -22.56 -0.11 -7.95
C GLU A 106 -21.15 -0.28 -8.51
N ARG A 107 -20.23 0.63 -8.19
CA ARG A 107 -18.84 0.54 -8.65
C ARG A 107 -17.99 -0.44 -7.84
N ALA A 108 -18.51 -1.02 -6.75
CA ALA A 108 -17.79 -2.00 -5.95
C ALA A 108 -17.33 -3.22 -6.77
N GLY A 109 -18.10 -3.59 -7.80
CA GLY A 109 -17.74 -4.64 -8.75
C GLY A 109 -16.46 -4.38 -9.55
N ARG A 110 -15.94 -3.15 -9.55
CA ARG A 110 -14.66 -2.80 -10.17
C ARG A 110 -13.43 -3.08 -9.27
N VAL A 111 -13.67 -3.43 -8.00
CA VAL A 111 -12.63 -3.94 -7.10
C VAL A 111 -12.80 -5.45 -6.98
N ARG A 112 -11.83 -6.19 -7.47
CA ARG A 112 -11.79 -7.64 -7.35
C ARG A 112 -10.92 -8.02 -6.17
N PHE A 113 -11.48 -8.72 -5.20
CA PHE A 113 -10.77 -9.24 -4.03
C PHE A 113 -10.39 -10.70 -4.27
N VAL A 114 -9.10 -11.00 -4.18
CA VAL A 114 -8.56 -12.34 -4.40
C VAL A 114 -7.82 -12.80 -3.17
N GLU A 115 -8.34 -13.86 -2.55
CA GLU A 115 -7.62 -14.59 -1.52
C GLU A 115 -6.52 -15.43 -2.15
N GLY A 116 -5.29 -15.22 -1.74
CA GLY A 116 -4.15 -15.98 -2.24
C GLY A 116 -2.80 -15.40 -1.87
N ASP A 117 -1.79 -16.22 -2.08
CA ASP A 117 -0.40 -15.78 -2.00
C ASP A 117 -0.08 -14.90 -3.21
N VAL A 118 0.53 -13.75 -2.96
CA VAL A 118 0.97 -12.81 -4.00
C VAL A 118 1.91 -13.43 -5.03
N LEU A 119 2.56 -14.54 -4.69
CA LEU A 119 3.41 -15.34 -5.58
C LEU A 119 2.63 -16.27 -6.51
N SER A 120 1.35 -16.53 -6.24
CA SER A 120 0.53 -17.50 -6.98
C SER A 120 -0.58 -16.86 -7.82
N VAL A 121 -1.01 -15.65 -7.50
CA VAL A 121 -2.07 -14.93 -8.24
C VAL A 121 -1.49 -14.26 -9.48
N ALA A 122 -1.81 -14.77 -10.67
CA ALA A 122 -1.30 -14.26 -11.95
C ALA A 122 -2.38 -14.25 -13.05
N PRO A 123 -2.24 -13.41 -14.11
CA PRO A 123 -3.03 -13.51 -15.33
C PRO A 123 -2.88 -14.87 -16.01
N LEU A 124 -3.91 -15.34 -16.71
CA LEU A 124 -3.91 -16.66 -17.38
C LEU A 124 -2.77 -16.82 -18.39
N ASP A 125 -2.48 -15.77 -19.14
CA ASP A 125 -1.41 -15.73 -20.15
C ASP A 125 0.01 -15.70 -19.52
N ALA A 126 0.11 -15.32 -18.24
CA ALA A 126 1.36 -15.32 -17.49
C ALA A 126 1.60 -16.63 -16.70
N CYS A 127 0.55 -17.44 -16.56
CA CYS A 127 0.60 -18.73 -15.88
C CYS A 127 0.99 -19.85 -16.85
N GLY A 128 2.30 -20.06 -17.06
CA GLY A 128 2.82 -21.23 -17.77
C GLY A 128 2.81 -22.53 -16.94
N ALA A 129 2.25 -22.54 -15.73
CA ALA A 129 2.25 -23.71 -14.85
C ALA A 129 0.89 -23.92 -14.18
N ALA A 130 0.47 -25.18 -14.05
CA ALA A 130 -0.74 -25.57 -13.35
C ALA A 130 -0.71 -25.10 -11.89
N HIS A 131 -1.84 -24.57 -11.42
CA HIS A 131 -2.02 -24.21 -10.02
C HIS A 131 -1.87 -25.45 -9.13
N PRO A 132 -1.15 -25.38 -8.00
CA PRO A 132 -0.91 -26.54 -7.13
C PRO A 132 -2.19 -27.26 -6.66
N SER A 133 -3.31 -26.57 -6.61
CA SER A 133 -4.62 -27.13 -6.21
C SER A 133 -5.40 -27.79 -7.36
N GLY A 134 -4.89 -27.78 -8.59
CA GLY A 134 -5.61 -28.30 -9.77
C GLY A 134 -6.82 -27.44 -10.21
N ALA A 135 -7.15 -26.36 -9.50
CA ALA A 135 -8.17 -25.40 -9.90
C ALA A 135 -7.62 -24.44 -10.96
N ALA A 136 -8.44 -24.04 -11.92
CA ALA A 136 -8.06 -22.98 -12.85
C ALA A 136 -7.78 -21.69 -12.04
N PRO A 137 -6.62 -21.02 -12.23
CA PRO A 137 -6.36 -19.77 -11.55
C PRO A 137 -7.42 -18.73 -11.93
N PRO A 138 -7.78 -17.84 -11.01
CA PRO A 138 -8.74 -16.79 -11.33
C PRO A 138 -8.18 -15.94 -12.48
N GLU A 139 -9.01 -15.74 -13.51
CA GLU A 139 -8.67 -14.86 -14.64
C GLU A 139 -8.54 -13.42 -14.13
N VAL A 140 -7.30 -12.93 -14.02
CA VAL A 140 -7.01 -11.56 -13.55
C VAL A 140 -6.34 -10.77 -14.67
N PRO A 141 -6.67 -9.49 -14.84
CA PRO A 141 -6.05 -8.66 -15.86
C PRO A 141 -4.58 -8.38 -15.54
N ALA A 142 -3.78 -8.16 -16.57
CA ALA A 142 -2.44 -7.59 -16.39
C ALA A 142 -2.56 -6.14 -15.89
N ALA A 143 -1.75 -5.78 -14.90
CA ALA A 143 -1.85 -4.49 -14.23
C ALA A 143 -0.97 -3.42 -14.89
N ASP A 144 -1.49 -2.19 -14.99
CA ASP A 144 -0.66 -1.02 -15.30
C ASP A 144 0.27 -0.70 -14.11
N VAL A 145 -0.27 -0.80 -12.90
CA VAL A 145 0.49 -0.56 -11.67
C VAL A 145 0.28 -1.73 -10.71
N ILE A 146 1.37 -2.31 -10.23
CA ILE A 146 1.34 -3.16 -9.03
C ILE A 146 1.87 -2.33 -7.88
N SER A 147 1.11 -2.22 -6.78
CA SER A 147 1.53 -1.51 -5.58
C SER A 147 1.79 -2.46 -4.42
N VAL A 148 2.90 -2.22 -3.69
CA VAL A 148 3.28 -2.88 -2.45
C VAL A 148 3.62 -1.80 -1.44
N LEU A 149 2.61 -1.27 -0.79
CA LEU A 149 2.75 -0.13 0.11
C LEU A 149 2.75 -0.57 1.58
N ASN A 150 2.82 0.41 2.49
CA ASN A 150 2.89 0.18 3.93
C ASN A 150 4.02 -0.78 4.35
N PHE A 151 5.11 -0.75 3.57
CA PHE A 151 6.34 -1.52 3.82
C PHE A 151 6.17 -3.04 3.76
N SER A 152 5.11 -3.53 3.13
CA SER A 152 4.79 -4.96 3.05
C SER A 152 5.89 -5.78 2.38
N ILE A 153 6.75 -5.15 1.56
CA ILE A 153 7.91 -5.80 0.97
C ILE A 153 8.88 -6.40 2.02
N PHE A 154 8.87 -5.87 3.24
CA PHE A 154 9.73 -6.32 4.33
C PHE A 154 9.27 -7.65 4.96
N HIS A 155 8.12 -8.19 4.56
CA HIS A 155 7.71 -9.55 4.93
C HIS A 155 8.53 -10.64 4.21
N PHE A 156 9.22 -10.32 3.13
CA PHE A 156 10.14 -11.26 2.50
C PHE A 156 11.45 -11.32 3.30
N HIS A 157 11.67 -12.42 4.03
CA HIS A 157 12.87 -12.60 4.84
C HIS A 157 14.06 -13.18 4.05
N ARG A 158 13.81 -13.86 2.94
CA ARG A 158 14.82 -14.52 2.13
C ARG A 158 14.96 -13.86 0.76
N ARG A 159 16.21 -13.68 0.33
CA ARG A 159 16.52 -13.03 -0.95
C ARG A 159 15.87 -13.76 -2.13
N GLU A 160 15.92 -15.08 -2.10
CA GLU A 160 15.31 -15.91 -3.15
C GLU A 160 13.79 -15.72 -3.25
N ASN A 161 13.08 -15.56 -2.12
CA ASN A 161 11.64 -15.33 -2.11
C ASN A 161 11.31 -13.93 -2.67
N LEU A 162 12.10 -12.92 -2.31
CA LEU A 162 11.93 -11.57 -2.84
C LEU A 162 12.24 -11.52 -4.35
N ALA A 163 13.29 -12.21 -4.81
CA ALA A 163 13.61 -12.33 -6.22
C ALA A 163 12.48 -13.05 -7.00
N ALA A 164 11.93 -14.14 -6.45
CA ALA A 164 10.79 -14.84 -7.03
C ALA A 164 9.56 -13.94 -7.11
N TYR A 165 9.30 -13.14 -6.07
CA TYR A 165 8.22 -12.15 -6.07
C TYR A 165 8.40 -11.12 -7.18
N PHE A 166 9.58 -10.54 -7.35
CA PHE A 166 9.82 -9.55 -8.40
C PHE A 166 9.66 -10.14 -9.80
N GLN A 167 10.13 -11.38 -10.01
CA GLN A 167 9.90 -12.09 -11.27
C GLN A 167 8.40 -12.32 -11.53
N HIS A 168 7.66 -12.73 -10.49
CA HIS A 168 6.22 -12.94 -10.58
C HIS A 168 5.48 -11.62 -10.85
N ALA A 169 5.74 -10.58 -10.07
CA ALA A 169 5.14 -9.25 -10.26
C ALA A 169 5.38 -8.72 -11.68
N ARG A 170 6.62 -8.87 -12.21
CA ARG A 170 6.93 -8.48 -13.58
C ARG A 170 6.06 -9.22 -14.61
N ARG A 171 5.77 -10.50 -14.43
CA ARG A 171 4.87 -11.25 -15.34
C ARG A 171 3.43 -10.77 -15.25
N CYS A 172 3.00 -10.31 -14.07
CA CYS A 172 1.65 -9.82 -13.83
C CYS A 172 1.40 -8.39 -14.32
N LEU A 173 2.45 -7.66 -14.67
CA LEU A 173 2.34 -6.31 -15.25
C LEU A 173 1.93 -6.36 -16.72
N ALA A 174 1.20 -5.35 -17.19
CA ALA A 174 1.04 -5.03 -18.61
C ALA A 174 2.40 -4.67 -19.24
N ALA A 175 2.50 -4.69 -20.59
CA ALA A 175 3.76 -4.44 -21.29
C ALA A 175 4.46 -3.13 -20.88
N GLU A 176 3.68 -2.09 -20.56
CA GLU A 176 4.16 -0.80 -20.05
C GLU A 176 3.93 -0.62 -18.54
N GLY A 177 3.70 -1.72 -17.82
CA GLY A 177 3.39 -1.68 -16.40
C GLY A 177 4.59 -1.28 -15.52
N ILE A 178 4.29 -0.86 -14.31
CA ILE A 178 5.28 -0.55 -13.27
C ILE A 178 4.95 -1.25 -11.95
N LEU A 179 5.96 -1.70 -11.25
CA LEU A 179 5.87 -2.13 -9.85
C LEU A 179 6.31 -0.97 -8.97
N VAL A 180 5.49 -0.59 -8.00
CA VAL A 180 5.80 0.47 -7.04
C VAL A 180 5.75 -0.09 -5.63
N LEU A 181 6.81 0.02 -4.89
CA LEU A 181 6.86 -0.30 -3.47
C LEU A 181 7.42 0.87 -2.67
N ASN A 182 7.11 0.93 -1.38
CA ASN A 182 7.76 1.85 -0.48
C ASN A 182 8.68 1.11 0.50
N ALA A 183 9.74 1.79 0.92
CA ALA A 183 10.70 1.31 1.88
C ALA A 183 11.15 2.46 2.78
N PHE A 184 11.55 2.12 3.99
CA PHE A 184 12.21 3.05 4.90
C PHE A 184 13.52 2.46 5.41
N GLY A 185 14.37 3.31 5.94
CA GLY A 185 15.65 2.91 6.53
C GLY A 185 16.35 4.09 7.20
N GLY A 186 17.61 3.93 7.43
CA GLY A 186 18.46 4.86 8.20
C GLY A 186 18.71 4.38 9.62
N PRO A 187 19.62 5.06 10.38
CA PRO A 187 19.97 4.65 11.75
C PRO A 187 18.77 4.57 12.70
N GLY A 188 17.75 5.41 12.51
CA GLY A 188 16.54 5.43 13.32
C GLY A 188 15.68 4.19 13.17
N ALA A 189 15.73 3.53 11.99
CA ALA A 189 15.00 2.28 11.76
C ALA A 189 15.51 1.10 12.61
N MET A 190 16.74 1.18 13.12
CA MET A 190 17.38 0.13 13.91
C MET A 190 17.32 0.37 15.42
N ARG A 191 16.71 1.48 15.85
CA ARG A 191 16.63 1.83 17.29
C ARG A 191 15.36 1.30 17.92
N THR A 192 15.47 0.82 19.14
CA THR A 192 14.30 0.56 19.99
C THR A 192 13.66 1.89 20.37
N ARG A 193 12.37 2.05 20.07
CA ARG A 193 11.61 3.27 20.38
C ARG A 193 10.11 3.04 20.36
N ILE A 194 9.37 3.96 20.98
CA ILE A 194 7.92 4.06 20.86
C ILE A 194 7.58 5.47 20.36
N ASP A 195 6.99 5.55 19.19
CA ASP A 195 6.43 6.78 18.66
C ASP A 195 4.92 6.83 18.91
N ARG A 196 4.43 7.96 19.42
CA ARG A 196 3.02 8.15 19.74
C ARG A 196 2.46 9.29 18.92
N ARG A 197 1.23 9.10 18.43
CA ARG A 197 0.53 10.11 17.66
C ARG A 197 -0.96 10.10 17.98
N ARG A 198 -1.51 11.25 18.29
CA ARG A 198 -2.95 11.44 18.38
C ARG A 198 -3.55 11.41 16.99
N VAL A 199 -4.60 10.65 16.82
CA VAL A 199 -5.42 10.57 15.60
C VAL A 199 -6.81 11.10 15.94
N GLU A 200 -7.26 12.10 15.18
CA GLU A 200 -8.57 12.68 15.27
C GLU A 200 -9.28 12.47 13.93
N PRO A 201 -9.97 11.36 13.76
CA PRO A 201 -10.60 11.03 12.50
C PRO A 201 -11.69 12.03 12.14
N VAL A 202 -11.72 12.49 10.89
CA VAL A 202 -12.76 13.39 10.39
C VAL A 202 -13.70 12.59 9.51
N PRO A 203 -15.01 12.47 9.86
CA PRO A 203 -15.97 11.73 9.06
C PRO A 203 -16.01 12.24 7.63
N THR A 204 -16.09 11.31 6.69
CA THR A 204 -16.31 11.62 5.27
C THR A 204 -17.61 10.97 4.80
N THR A 205 -18.09 11.37 3.61
CA THR A 205 -19.32 10.80 3.05
C THR A 205 -19.20 9.30 2.90
N GLY A 206 -20.10 8.56 3.53
CA GLY A 206 -20.14 7.08 3.48
C GLY A 206 -19.16 6.39 4.44
N GLU A 207 -18.33 7.13 5.19
CA GLU A 207 -17.37 6.56 6.12
C GLU A 207 -17.46 7.25 7.48
N PRO A 208 -18.13 6.61 8.46
CA PRO A 208 -18.15 7.11 9.84
C PRO A 208 -16.73 7.05 10.40
N ALA A 209 -16.39 8.05 11.22
CA ALA A 209 -15.11 8.08 11.90
C ALA A 209 -15.20 7.36 13.25
N PRO A 210 -14.19 6.57 13.64
CA PRO A 210 -14.08 6.09 15.00
C PRO A 210 -13.86 7.26 15.98
N PRO A 211 -14.05 7.04 17.30
CA PRO A 211 -13.65 8.03 18.30
C PRO A 211 -12.16 8.40 18.15
N PRO A 212 -11.75 9.58 18.65
CA PRO A 212 -10.34 9.93 18.71
C PRO A 212 -9.53 8.88 19.46
N PHE A 213 -8.30 8.65 19.02
CA PHE A 213 -7.44 7.62 19.61
C PHE A 213 -5.96 7.96 19.52
N GLU A 214 -5.15 7.35 20.38
CA GLU A 214 -3.69 7.36 20.28
C GLU A 214 -3.23 6.15 19.47
N TYR A 215 -2.46 6.39 18.44
CA TYR A 215 -1.69 5.40 17.71
C TYR A 215 -0.29 5.32 18.31
N ARG A 216 0.19 4.10 18.56
CA ARG A 216 1.56 3.84 19.05
C ARG A 216 2.25 2.88 18.09
N TRP A 217 3.39 3.33 17.58
CA TRP A 217 4.33 2.50 16.84
C TRP A 217 5.49 2.14 17.76
N GLU A 218 5.68 0.86 18.01
CA GLU A 218 6.79 0.34 18.83
C GLU A 218 7.78 -0.42 17.95
N GLN A 219 9.06 0.02 17.94
CA GLN A 219 10.20 -0.75 17.46
C GLN A 219 10.83 -1.43 18.67
N ARG A 220 10.61 -2.74 18.82
CA ARG A 220 11.00 -3.51 20.01
C ARG A 220 12.44 -3.97 19.98
N GLY A 221 12.96 -4.28 18.80
CA GLY A 221 14.29 -4.78 18.67
C GLY A 221 14.73 -4.94 17.22
N TYR A 222 16.03 -4.94 17.03
CA TYR A 222 16.67 -5.16 15.74
C TYR A 222 17.76 -6.22 15.87
N ASP A 223 17.70 -7.25 15.01
CA ASP A 223 18.72 -8.29 14.86
C ASP A 223 19.61 -7.94 13.67
N ALA A 224 20.87 -7.58 13.96
CA ALA A 224 21.83 -7.18 12.95
C ALA A 224 22.35 -8.36 12.09
N VAL A 225 22.25 -9.61 12.57
CA VAL A 225 22.68 -10.79 11.81
C VAL A 225 21.67 -11.13 10.73
N ALA A 226 20.38 -11.10 11.09
CA ALA A 226 19.30 -11.40 10.17
C ALA A 226 18.75 -10.15 9.46
N ASN A 227 19.20 -8.94 9.83
CA ASN A 227 18.66 -7.65 9.41
C ASN A 227 17.15 -7.54 9.67
N ARG A 228 16.70 -8.04 10.83
CA ARG A 228 15.28 -8.14 11.17
C ARG A 228 14.87 -7.15 12.23
N LEU A 229 13.70 -6.58 12.04
CA LEU A 229 13.07 -5.59 12.90
C LEU A 229 11.75 -6.15 13.45
N ASP A 230 11.62 -6.21 14.78
CA ASP A 230 10.37 -6.55 15.48
C ASP A 230 9.60 -5.27 15.79
N CYS A 231 8.40 -5.12 15.22
CA CYS A 231 7.55 -3.95 15.42
C CYS A 231 6.13 -4.32 15.85
N ARG A 232 5.50 -3.39 16.56
CA ARG A 232 4.11 -3.51 17.01
C ARG A 232 3.33 -2.22 16.78
N ILE A 233 2.03 -2.38 16.55
CA ILE A 233 1.07 -1.28 16.61
C ILE A 233 0.12 -1.53 17.78
N HIS A 234 -0.14 -0.47 18.54
CA HIS A 234 -1.11 -0.45 19.61
C HIS A 234 -2.04 0.74 19.44
N PHE A 235 -3.24 0.64 19.96
CA PHE A 235 -4.21 1.74 19.99
C PHE A 235 -4.72 1.97 21.41
N ALA A 236 -4.96 3.24 21.74
CA ALA A 236 -5.69 3.62 22.95
C ALA A 236 -6.84 4.54 22.51
N VAL A 237 -8.07 4.04 22.62
CA VAL A 237 -9.27 4.69 22.08
C VAL A 237 -10.04 5.35 23.20
N ASP A 238 -10.44 6.60 22.99
CA ASP A 238 -11.24 7.34 23.95
C ASP A 238 -12.67 6.82 23.97
N GLU A 239 -13.22 6.63 25.15
CA GLU A 239 -14.61 6.25 25.36
C GLU A 239 -15.49 7.46 25.67
N ALA A 240 -16.78 7.36 25.38
CA ALA A 240 -17.72 8.46 25.56
C ALA A 240 -17.91 8.86 27.03
N ASP A 241 -17.62 7.94 27.96
CA ASP A 241 -17.68 8.17 29.42
C ASP A 241 -16.39 8.77 30.01
N GLY A 242 -15.41 9.05 29.16
CA GLY A 242 -14.09 9.57 29.55
C GLY A 242 -13.07 8.47 29.88
N GLY A 243 -13.42 7.21 29.72
CA GLY A 243 -12.50 6.07 29.80
C GLY A 243 -11.60 5.96 28.58
N THR A 244 -10.73 4.93 28.58
CA THR A 244 -9.84 4.60 27.45
C THR A 244 -9.75 3.09 27.32
N THR A 245 -10.12 2.58 26.15
CA THR A 245 -9.89 1.17 25.79
C THR A 245 -8.57 1.03 25.06
N THR A 246 -7.67 0.19 25.60
CA THR A 246 -6.37 -0.09 24.99
C THR A 246 -6.38 -1.42 24.25
N ILE A 247 -5.89 -1.40 23.01
CA ILE A 247 -5.69 -2.59 22.17
C ILE A 247 -4.18 -2.76 21.98
N GLU A 248 -3.60 -3.65 22.79
CA GLU A 248 -2.17 -3.92 22.72
C GLU A 248 -1.86 -4.96 21.63
N ASN A 249 -0.74 -4.76 20.92
CA ASN A 249 -0.29 -5.65 19.84
C ASN A 249 -1.37 -5.89 18.77
N ALA A 250 -2.13 -4.86 18.44
CA ALA A 250 -3.17 -4.92 17.40
C ALA A 250 -2.60 -5.44 16.07
N PHE A 251 -1.39 -5.03 15.73
CA PHE A 251 -0.62 -5.56 14.61
C PHE A 251 0.82 -5.85 15.02
N GLN A 252 1.39 -6.90 14.45
CA GLN A 252 2.73 -7.35 14.75
C GLN A 252 3.49 -7.59 13.45
N TYR A 253 4.70 -7.07 13.39
CA TYR A 253 5.54 -7.16 12.22
C TYR A 253 6.90 -7.75 12.59
N ASP A 254 7.33 -8.72 11.83
CA ASP A 254 8.64 -9.27 11.81
C ASP A 254 9.21 -9.05 10.42
N TRP A 255 9.90 -7.93 10.27
CA TRP A 255 10.34 -7.43 8.98
C TRP A 255 11.83 -7.64 8.76
N ARG A 256 12.22 -8.01 7.56
CA ARG A 256 13.59 -7.86 7.10
C ARG A 256 13.74 -6.50 6.42
N ILE A 257 14.65 -5.67 6.93
CA ILE A 257 14.97 -4.38 6.31
C ILE A 257 15.81 -4.64 5.05
N TRP A 258 15.29 -4.25 3.90
CA TRP A 258 15.99 -4.28 2.64
C TRP A 258 16.54 -2.91 2.32
N THR A 259 17.82 -2.83 1.93
CA THR A 259 18.43 -1.59 1.45
C THR A 259 17.94 -1.24 0.04
N LEU A 260 18.00 0.05 -0.30
CA LEU A 260 17.60 0.49 -1.64
C LEU A 260 18.43 -0.15 -2.77
N PRO A 261 19.77 -0.33 -2.63
CA PRO A 261 20.56 -1.09 -3.59
C PRO A 261 20.06 -2.54 -3.75
N GLU A 262 19.84 -3.28 -2.65
CA GLU A 262 19.33 -4.66 -2.73
C GLU A 262 18.00 -4.73 -3.50
N LEU A 263 17.06 -3.82 -3.23
CA LEU A 263 15.77 -3.78 -3.91
C LEU A 263 15.91 -3.50 -5.40
N THR A 264 16.70 -2.49 -5.78
CA THR A 264 16.88 -2.10 -7.19
C THR A 264 17.69 -3.12 -7.98
N GLU A 265 18.69 -3.74 -7.38
CA GLU A 265 19.49 -4.81 -7.99
C GLU A 265 18.64 -6.06 -8.22
N LEU A 266 17.87 -6.49 -7.20
CA LEU A 266 16.95 -7.62 -7.33
C LEU A 266 15.87 -7.42 -8.39
N MET A 267 15.34 -6.19 -8.53
CA MET A 267 14.40 -5.87 -9.62
C MET A 267 15.07 -6.05 -11.00
N ARG A 268 16.30 -5.55 -11.17
CA ARG A 268 17.04 -5.74 -12.43
C ARG A 268 17.36 -7.20 -12.71
N GLU A 269 17.77 -7.96 -11.70
CA GLU A 269 17.99 -9.42 -11.80
C GLU A 269 16.69 -10.16 -12.17
N ALA A 270 15.53 -9.67 -11.69
CA ALA A 270 14.22 -10.21 -12.06
C ALA A 270 13.78 -9.84 -13.47
N GLY A 271 14.57 -9.04 -14.20
CA GLY A 271 14.36 -8.67 -15.59
C GLY A 271 13.56 -7.40 -15.82
N PHE A 272 13.36 -6.56 -14.80
CA PHE A 272 12.85 -5.20 -15.03
C PHE A 272 13.84 -4.41 -15.89
N ALA A 273 13.33 -3.67 -16.87
CA ALA A 273 14.16 -2.87 -17.78
C ALA A 273 14.89 -1.73 -17.05
N ASP A 274 14.27 -1.19 -16.00
CA ASP A 274 14.88 -0.21 -15.11
C ASP A 274 14.34 -0.35 -13.67
N ALA A 275 15.12 0.10 -12.70
CA ALA A 275 14.74 0.17 -11.30
C ALA A 275 15.23 1.50 -10.71
N GLN A 276 14.29 2.31 -10.26
CA GLN A 276 14.52 3.70 -9.83
C GLN A 276 14.11 3.90 -8.38
N VAL A 277 14.82 4.80 -7.69
CA VAL A 277 14.44 5.29 -6.36
C VAL A 277 13.82 6.67 -6.51
N TRP A 278 12.61 6.86 -5.97
CA TRP A 278 11.87 8.10 -6.04
C TRP A 278 11.55 8.64 -4.64
N ARG A 279 11.55 9.97 -4.52
CA ARG A 279 11.17 10.67 -3.29
C ARG A 279 10.36 11.92 -3.60
N HIS A 280 9.61 12.34 -2.59
CA HIS A 280 9.16 13.72 -2.53
C HIS A 280 10.35 14.60 -2.19
N THR A 281 10.62 15.59 -3.02
CA THR A 281 11.64 16.62 -2.81
C THR A 281 10.95 17.98 -2.68
N TRP A 282 11.52 18.84 -1.84
CA TRP A 282 11.00 20.19 -1.62
C TRP A 282 11.90 21.21 -2.32
N ASP A 283 11.30 22.09 -3.12
CA ASP A 283 11.95 23.26 -3.69
C ASP A 283 11.43 24.51 -2.96
N ALA A 284 12.22 25.01 -2.02
CA ALA A 284 11.85 26.16 -1.19
C ALA A 284 11.53 27.43 -2.00
N SER A 285 12.08 27.56 -3.22
CA SER A 285 11.81 28.72 -4.09
C SER A 285 10.40 28.77 -4.64
N LYS A 286 9.68 27.64 -4.62
CA LYS A 286 8.32 27.48 -5.15
C LYS A 286 7.23 27.38 -4.06
N GLY A 287 7.58 27.60 -2.80
CA GLY A 287 6.61 27.57 -1.71
C GLY A 287 5.85 26.25 -1.60
N LYS A 288 4.54 26.27 -1.35
CA LYS A 288 3.70 25.06 -1.21
C LYS A 288 3.61 24.21 -2.49
N GLU A 289 3.84 24.79 -3.65
CA GLU A 289 3.88 24.10 -4.95
C GLU A 289 5.23 23.43 -5.22
N GLY A 290 6.19 23.58 -4.31
CA GLY A 290 7.54 23.09 -4.44
C GLY A 290 7.75 21.60 -4.12
N VAL A 291 6.69 20.82 -3.90
CA VAL A 291 6.81 19.38 -3.64
C VAL A 291 6.83 18.62 -4.95
N PHE A 292 7.97 18.04 -5.28
CA PHE A 292 8.14 17.22 -6.47
C PHE A 292 8.31 15.74 -6.09
N LEU A 293 7.65 14.89 -6.84
CA LEU A 293 7.87 13.46 -6.82
C LEU A 293 8.70 13.08 -8.03
N GLY A 294 9.88 12.50 -7.83
CA GLY A 294 10.74 12.11 -8.94
C GLY A 294 11.92 11.25 -8.53
N PRO A 295 12.67 10.75 -9.54
CA PRO A 295 13.84 9.93 -9.29
C PRO A 295 14.93 10.73 -8.59
N VAL A 296 15.65 10.08 -7.68
CA VAL A 296 16.77 10.64 -6.94
C VAL A 296 17.98 9.73 -7.07
N ALA A 297 19.15 10.34 -7.28
CA ALA A 297 20.43 9.62 -7.31
C ALA A 297 21.06 9.48 -5.91
N ARG A 298 20.59 10.29 -4.94
CA ARG A 298 21.15 10.34 -3.60
C ARG A 298 20.06 10.66 -2.58
N ILE A 299 20.13 10.01 -1.43
CA ILE A 299 19.39 10.38 -0.23
C ILE A 299 20.45 10.84 0.79
N GLU A 300 20.22 12.00 1.41
CA GLU A 300 21.08 12.49 2.49
C GLU A 300 21.03 11.56 3.69
N ASN A 301 22.05 11.66 4.54
CA ASN A 301 22.13 10.87 5.78
C ASN A 301 21.11 11.36 6.81
N LEU A 302 19.87 10.92 6.65
CA LEU A 302 18.78 11.20 7.57
C LEU A 302 18.69 10.10 8.63
N ASP A 303 18.23 10.45 9.82
CA ASP A 303 17.98 9.46 10.90
C ASP A 303 16.98 8.40 10.43
N THR A 304 15.92 8.82 9.73
CA THR A 304 14.98 7.92 9.05
C THR A 304 14.63 8.53 7.69
N TRP A 305 14.65 7.71 6.65
CA TRP A 305 14.20 8.08 5.31
C TRP A 305 13.09 7.14 4.85
N LEU A 306 12.22 7.69 4.01
CA LEU A 306 11.21 6.95 3.26
C LEU A 306 11.42 7.21 1.77
N ALA A 307 11.34 6.16 0.96
CA ALA A 307 11.45 6.24 -0.49
C ALA A 307 10.49 5.27 -1.17
N TYR A 308 10.14 5.56 -2.42
CA TYR A 308 9.53 4.60 -3.33
C TYR A 308 10.60 3.95 -4.18
N VAL A 309 10.45 2.67 -4.46
CA VAL A 309 11.28 1.94 -5.42
C VAL A 309 10.36 1.49 -6.55
N ILE A 310 10.73 1.82 -7.78
CA ILE A 310 9.92 1.57 -8.96
C ILE A 310 10.67 0.62 -9.89
N GLY A 311 10.05 -0.53 -10.18
CA GLY A 311 10.48 -1.42 -11.25
C GLY A 311 9.70 -1.12 -12.53
N VAL A 312 10.41 -0.86 -13.61
CA VAL A 312 9.84 -0.54 -14.93
C VAL A 312 9.90 -1.78 -15.81
N ARG A 313 8.74 -2.29 -16.25
CA ARG A 313 8.69 -3.48 -17.14
C ARG A 313 9.19 -3.15 -18.54
#